data_30c2e685d25c95266798ecad4935b135
#
_entry.id   30c2e685d25c95266798ecad4935b135
#
_cell.length_a   1.000
_cell.length_b   1.000
_cell.length_c   1.000
_cell.angle_alpha   90.00
_cell.angle_beta   90.00
_cell.angle_gamma   90.00
#
_symmetry.space_group_name_H-M   'P 1'
#
loop_
_entity.id
_entity.type
_entity.pdbx_description
1 polymer ?
#
loop_
_entity_poly.entity_id
_entity_poly.type
_entity_poly.pdbx_seq_one_letter_code
_entity_poly.pdbx_strand_id
1 'polypeptide(L)'
;MNSAFQALSMGFRTTVGNVRANKQTFFISVMTIAISIGILGLFLLIFLNLNGFLANWNKHVQMVVYLDNKISVDNKESLEALFKSNLEIQSIEEVSRDQAWQEFKGQQLDKNGLNIDLGFNPLPASYKIRFKDIDDRSSYINEFAKKVRLKPGVESVEYGEKWIARFESFMVFCRVLLLGVGVLLSLGLIL
;
A
#
# COMPACT_ATOMS: atom_id res chain seq x y z
N MET A 1 -46.19 8.77 -35.11
CA MET A 1 -45.68 9.21 -33.81
C MET A 1 -46.57 8.72 -32.64
N ASN A 2 -47.85 8.44 -32.84
CA ASN A 2 -48.78 8.00 -31.79
C ASN A 2 -48.64 6.52 -31.33
N SER A 3 -48.19 5.61 -32.20
CA SER A 3 -48.12 4.18 -31.88
C SER A 3 -47.00 3.83 -30.88
N ALA A 4 -45.85 4.47 -31.01
CA ALA A 4 -44.72 4.29 -30.07
C ALA A 4 -45.05 4.80 -28.68
N PHE A 5 -45.73 5.93 -28.59
CA PHE A 5 -46.17 6.52 -27.31
C PHE A 5 -47.26 5.66 -26.62
N GLN A 6 -48.17 5.09 -27.39
CA GLN A 6 -49.18 4.16 -26.86
C GLN A 6 -48.54 2.85 -26.38
N ALA A 7 -47.58 2.29 -27.11
CA ALA A 7 -46.83 1.11 -26.66
C ALA A 7 -46.06 1.33 -25.38
N LEU A 8 -45.39 2.49 -25.26
CA LEU A 8 -44.69 2.88 -24.02
C LEU A 8 -45.62 3.07 -22.83
N SER A 9 -46.78 3.73 -23.01
CA SER A 9 -47.77 3.93 -21.96
C SER A 9 -48.40 2.62 -21.51
N MET A 10 -48.66 1.71 -22.43
CA MET A 10 -49.20 0.38 -22.15
C MET A 10 -48.19 -0.47 -21.40
N GLY A 11 -46.92 -0.47 -21.83
CA GLY A 11 -45.81 -1.14 -21.13
C GLY A 11 -45.64 -0.65 -19.70
N PHE A 12 -45.64 0.66 -19.50
CA PHE A 12 -45.53 1.25 -18.17
C PHE A 12 -46.69 0.85 -17.24
N ARG A 13 -47.92 0.87 -17.75
CA ARG A 13 -49.11 0.49 -16.99
C ARG A 13 -49.11 -1.00 -16.61
N THR A 14 -48.66 -1.87 -17.52
CA THR A 14 -48.52 -3.31 -17.27
C THR A 14 -47.44 -3.56 -16.22
N THR A 15 -46.27 -2.87 -16.31
CA THR A 15 -45.20 -2.98 -15.35
C THR A 15 -45.63 -2.54 -13.95
N VAL A 16 -46.31 -1.41 -13.81
CA VAL A 16 -46.87 -0.95 -12.54
C VAL A 16 -47.88 -1.94 -11.96
N GLY A 17 -48.72 -2.55 -12.83
CA GLY A 17 -49.64 -3.59 -12.41
C GLY A 17 -48.94 -4.83 -11.85
N ASN A 18 -47.90 -5.32 -12.54
CA ASN A 18 -47.09 -6.45 -12.10
C ASN A 18 -46.34 -6.17 -10.78
N VAL A 19 -45.80 -4.97 -10.62
CA VAL A 19 -45.16 -4.56 -9.37
C VAL A 19 -46.14 -4.56 -8.21
N ARG A 20 -47.39 -4.07 -8.44
CA ARG A 20 -48.43 -4.09 -7.41
C ARG A 20 -48.91 -5.50 -7.06
N ALA A 21 -48.97 -6.40 -8.04
CA ALA A 21 -49.36 -7.78 -7.81
C ALA A 21 -48.29 -8.56 -7.04
N ASN A 22 -47.01 -8.29 -7.31
CA ASN A 22 -45.87 -9.01 -6.74
C ASN A 22 -44.92 -8.08 -5.92
N LYS A 23 -45.50 -7.29 -5.04
CA LYS A 23 -44.74 -6.30 -4.25
C LYS A 23 -43.53 -6.89 -3.50
N GLN A 24 -43.71 -8.08 -2.95
CA GLN A 24 -42.66 -8.73 -2.15
C GLN A 24 -41.47 -9.14 -3.01
N THR A 25 -41.70 -9.76 -4.16
CA THR A 25 -40.63 -10.14 -5.10
C THR A 25 -39.93 -8.93 -5.66
N PHE A 26 -40.70 -7.88 -6.02
CA PHE A 26 -40.12 -6.62 -6.48
C PHE A 26 -39.21 -5.97 -5.43
N PHE A 27 -39.70 -5.90 -4.19
CA PHE A 27 -38.90 -5.31 -3.08
C PHE A 27 -37.63 -6.09 -2.83
N ILE A 28 -37.67 -7.43 -2.82
CA ILE A 28 -36.49 -8.29 -2.64
C ILE A 28 -35.49 -8.06 -3.79
N SER A 29 -35.98 -8.02 -5.04
CA SER A 29 -35.10 -7.79 -6.20
C SER A 29 -34.41 -6.42 -6.13
N VAL A 30 -35.16 -5.36 -5.81
CA VAL A 30 -34.61 -4.01 -5.67
C VAL A 30 -33.57 -3.96 -4.54
N MET A 31 -33.87 -4.57 -3.39
CA MET A 31 -32.93 -4.65 -2.26
C MET A 31 -31.67 -5.40 -2.63
N THR A 32 -31.78 -6.52 -3.33
CA THR A 32 -30.63 -7.31 -3.78
C THR A 32 -29.73 -6.49 -4.72
N ILE A 33 -30.33 -5.82 -5.70
CA ILE A 33 -29.59 -4.93 -6.61
C ILE A 33 -28.95 -3.78 -5.87
N ALA A 34 -29.69 -3.13 -4.96
CA ALA A 34 -29.16 -2.00 -4.17
C ALA A 34 -27.97 -2.42 -3.30
N ILE A 35 -28.05 -3.58 -2.63
CA ILE A 35 -26.97 -4.12 -1.82
C ILE A 35 -25.77 -4.44 -2.71
N SER A 36 -25.98 -5.07 -3.86
CA SER A 36 -24.90 -5.44 -4.79
C SER A 36 -24.16 -4.20 -5.31
N ILE A 37 -24.89 -3.16 -5.72
CA ILE A 37 -24.32 -1.89 -6.17
C ILE A 37 -23.61 -1.19 -4.99
N GLY A 38 -24.20 -1.23 -3.79
CA GLY A 38 -23.61 -0.65 -2.59
C GLY A 38 -22.27 -1.30 -2.21
N ILE A 39 -22.19 -2.63 -2.27
CA ILE A 39 -20.95 -3.38 -2.02
C ILE A 39 -19.90 -3.06 -3.08
N LEU A 40 -20.29 -3.03 -4.37
CA LEU A 40 -19.39 -2.67 -5.45
C LEU A 40 -18.87 -1.24 -5.30
N GLY A 41 -19.75 -0.30 -4.99
CA GLY A 41 -19.39 1.10 -4.76
C GLY A 41 -18.44 1.27 -3.57
N LEU A 42 -18.71 0.59 -2.46
CA LEU A 42 -17.84 0.58 -1.28
C LEU A 42 -16.46 0.01 -1.62
N PHE A 43 -16.42 -1.11 -2.35
CA PHE A 43 -15.16 -1.73 -2.77
C PHE A 43 -14.35 -0.79 -3.68
N LEU A 44 -14.99 -0.14 -4.63
CA LEU A 44 -14.37 0.81 -5.55
C LEU A 44 -13.84 2.03 -4.81
N LEU A 45 -14.58 2.53 -3.83
CA LEU A 45 -14.18 3.63 -2.97
C LEU A 45 -12.94 3.26 -2.14
N ILE A 46 -12.92 2.08 -1.52
CA ILE A 46 -11.75 1.59 -0.79
C ILE A 46 -10.56 1.46 -1.73
N PHE A 47 -10.75 0.88 -2.92
CA PHE A 47 -9.68 0.68 -3.91
C PHE A 47 -9.04 1.99 -4.36
N LEU A 48 -9.85 3.01 -4.68
CA LEU A 48 -9.35 4.32 -5.10
C LEU A 48 -8.61 5.05 -3.96
N ASN A 49 -9.14 4.99 -2.74
CA ASN A 49 -8.49 5.60 -1.59
C ASN A 49 -7.23 4.86 -1.17
N LEU A 50 -7.20 3.53 -1.33
CA LEU A 50 -6.03 2.72 -1.00
C LEU A 50 -4.83 3.08 -1.87
N ASN A 51 -5.03 3.34 -3.17
CA ASN A 51 -3.97 3.82 -4.06
C ASN A 51 -3.36 5.15 -3.58
N GLY A 52 -4.19 6.09 -3.14
CA GLY A 52 -3.72 7.37 -2.58
C GLY A 52 -2.99 7.21 -1.24
N PHE A 53 -3.50 6.33 -0.38
CA PHE A 53 -2.87 6.00 0.90
C PHE A 53 -1.50 5.37 0.70
N LEU A 54 -1.35 4.48 -0.27
CA LEU A 54 -0.09 3.83 -0.60
C LEU A 54 0.91 4.75 -1.27
N ALA A 55 0.47 5.59 -2.19
CA ALA A 55 1.35 6.60 -2.77
C ALA A 55 1.94 7.50 -1.67
N ASN A 56 1.17 7.77 -0.63
CA ASN A 56 1.64 8.52 0.54
C ASN A 56 2.52 7.67 1.47
N TRP A 57 2.23 6.38 1.64
CA TRP A 57 3.05 5.45 2.42
C TRP A 57 4.36 5.10 1.69
N ASN A 58 4.34 4.93 0.38
CA ASN A 58 5.53 4.74 -0.45
C ASN A 58 6.55 5.88 -0.33
N LYS A 59 6.09 7.10 -0.03
CA LYS A 59 6.99 8.21 0.28
C LYS A 59 7.81 7.99 1.56
N HIS A 60 7.37 7.09 2.43
CA HIS A 60 8.00 6.80 3.72
C HIS A 60 8.80 5.48 3.72
N VAL A 61 8.83 4.74 2.60
CA VAL A 61 9.66 3.53 2.51
C VAL A 61 11.12 3.95 2.57
N GLN A 62 11.73 3.64 3.69
CA GLN A 62 13.15 3.86 3.95
C GLN A 62 13.85 2.51 3.95
N MET A 63 15.04 2.49 3.38
CA MET A 63 15.99 1.42 3.60
C MET A 63 16.88 1.84 4.76
N VAL A 64 16.99 0.99 5.77
CA VAL A 64 17.88 1.23 6.92
C VAL A 64 19.07 0.30 6.78
N VAL A 65 20.26 0.89 6.71
CA VAL A 65 21.53 0.16 6.63
C VAL A 65 22.19 0.27 7.98
N TYR A 66 22.26 -0.81 8.74
CA TYR A 66 22.93 -0.89 10.01
C TYR A 66 24.42 -1.14 9.80
N LEU A 67 25.24 -0.38 10.51
CA LEU A 67 26.68 -0.44 10.39
C LEU A 67 27.28 -1.30 11.50
N ASP A 68 28.32 -2.06 11.16
CA ASP A 68 29.12 -2.75 12.16
C ASP A 68 29.77 -1.73 13.12
N ASN A 69 29.80 -2.06 14.40
CA ASN A 69 30.41 -1.24 15.43
C ASN A 69 31.92 -0.99 15.21
N LYS A 70 32.57 -1.82 14.39
CA LYS A 70 34.00 -1.76 14.06
C LYS A 70 34.27 -1.30 12.63
N ILE A 71 33.30 -0.64 11.97
CA ILE A 71 33.48 -0.15 10.61
C ILE A 71 34.68 0.82 10.56
N SER A 72 35.57 0.63 9.58
CA SER A 72 36.68 1.56 9.33
C SER A 72 36.16 2.84 8.66
N VAL A 73 36.90 3.93 8.84
CA VAL A 73 36.57 5.23 8.22
C VAL A 73 36.48 5.10 6.69
N ASP A 74 37.44 4.39 6.08
CA ASP A 74 37.49 4.19 4.62
C ASP A 74 36.25 3.45 4.09
N ASN A 75 35.77 2.43 4.83
CA ASN A 75 34.57 1.69 4.45
C ASN A 75 33.31 2.54 4.59
N LYS A 76 33.25 3.40 5.61
CA LYS A 76 32.16 4.33 5.81
C LYS A 76 32.09 5.36 4.67
N GLU A 77 33.24 5.96 4.32
CA GLU A 77 33.35 6.90 3.19
C GLU A 77 32.96 6.24 1.86
N SER A 78 33.41 5.00 1.64
CA SER A 78 33.04 4.23 0.45
C SER A 78 31.54 3.96 0.34
N LEU A 79 30.87 3.68 1.47
CA LEU A 79 29.41 3.52 1.53
C LEU A 79 28.69 4.85 1.25
N GLU A 80 29.15 5.93 1.85
CA GLU A 80 28.59 7.26 1.58
C GLU A 80 28.74 7.68 0.13
N ALA A 81 29.91 7.44 -0.47
CA ALA A 81 30.15 7.70 -1.88
C ALA A 81 29.20 6.89 -2.77
N LEU A 82 28.98 5.60 -2.44
CA LEU A 82 28.02 4.74 -3.13
C LEU A 82 26.59 5.31 -3.05
N PHE A 83 26.17 5.77 -1.87
CA PHE A 83 24.83 6.33 -1.70
C PHE A 83 24.67 7.68 -2.40
N LYS A 84 25.67 8.55 -2.31
CA LYS A 84 25.65 9.88 -2.95
C LYS A 84 25.72 9.81 -4.49
N SER A 85 26.38 8.78 -5.04
CA SER A 85 26.46 8.57 -6.48
C SER A 85 25.19 7.98 -7.10
N ASN A 86 24.28 7.48 -6.28
CA ASN A 86 23.05 6.86 -6.75
C ASN A 86 21.96 7.90 -6.98
N LEU A 87 21.60 8.11 -8.25
CA LEU A 87 20.64 9.13 -8.67
C LEU A 87 19.22 8.88 -8.18
N GLU A 88 18.87 7.64 -7.84
CA GLU A 88 17.53 7.28 -7.37
C GLU A 88 17.35 7.50 -5.85
N ILE A 89 18.41 7.84 -5.15
CA ILE A 89 18.34 8.22 -3.75
C ILE A 89 17.89 9.67 -3.63
N GLN A 90 16.84 9.90 -2.85
CA GLN A 90 16.29 11.22 -2.57
C GLN A 90 16.99 11.88 -1.38
N SER A 91 17.20 11.12 -0.30
CA SER A 91 17.87 11.62 0.90
C SER A 91 18.59 10.50 1.64
N ILE A 92 19.68 10.87 2.30
CA ILE A 92 20.49 10.01 3.15
C ILE A 92 20.56 10.72 4.50
N GLU A 93 20.19 10.03 5.55
CA GLU A 93 20.28 10.52 6.93
C GLU A 93 21.15 9.55 7.72
N GLU A 94 22.24 10.06 8.27
CA GLU A 94 23.07 9.30 9.20
C GLU A 94 22.48 9.41 10.60
N VAL A 95 22.26 8.28 11.23
CA VAL A 95 21.81 8.19 12.62
C VAL A 95 22.93 7.59 13.46
N SER A 96 23.50 8.39 14.33
CA SER A 96 24.52 7.91 15.25
C SER A 96 23.93 6.94 16.29
N ARG A 97 24.78 6.16 16.95
CA ARG A 97 24.35 5.24 18.01
C ARG A 97 23.59 5.95 19.13
N ASP A 98 24.06 7.14 19.52
CA ASP A 98 23.44 7.91 20.60
C ASP A 98 22.10 8.50 20.18
N GLN A 99 21.97 8.97 18.94
CA GLN A 99 20.72 9.43 18.39
C GLN A 99 19.70 8.27 18.30
N ALA A 100 20.11 7.11 17.78
CA ALA A 100 19.26 5.93 17.73
C ALA A 100 18.73 5.53 19.11
N TRP A 101 19.61 5.62 20.13
CA TRP A 101 19.24 5.32 21.51
C TRP A 101 18.26 6.34 22.10
N GLN A 102 18.44 7.62 21.82
CA GLN A 102 17.52 8.66 22.26
C GLN A 102 16.15 8.53 21.58
N GLU A 103 16.11 8.27 20.27
CA GLU A 103 14.87 8.02 19.55
C GLU A 103 14.13 6.81 20.11
N PHE A 104 14.85 5.72 20.39
CA PHE A 104 14.29 4.50 20.95
C PHE A 104 13.68 4.74 22.35
N LYS A 105 14.43 5.42 23.23
CA LYS A 105 13.94 5.78 24.57
C LYS A 105 12.69 6.65 24.49
N GLY A 106 12.68 7.67 23.64
CA GLY A 106 11.54 8.56 23.45
C GLY A 106 10.28 7.81 23.04
N GLN A 107 10.40 6.92 22.06
CA GLN A 107 9.24 6.13 21.56
C GLN A 107 8.70 5.12 22.57
N GLN A 108 9.56 4.57 23.43
CA GLN A 108 9.16 3.59 24.45
C GLN A 108 8.53 4.25 25.67
N LEU A 109 9.02 5.42 26.08
CA LEU A 109 8.46 6.21 27.17
C LEU A 109 7.03 6.67 26.85
N ASP A 110 6.78 7.10 25.60
CA ASP A 110 5.47 7.60 25.17
C ASP A 110 4.41 6.48 25.08
N LYS A 111 4.82 5.24 24.75
CA LYS A 111 3.86 4.17 24.48
C LYS A 111 3.57 3.22 25.63
N ASN A 112 4.56 2.93 26.48
CA ASN A 112 4.43 1.84 27.46
C ASN A 112 4.80 2.23 28.90
N GLY A 113 5.28 3.45 29.17
CA GLY A 113 5.74 3.86 30.51
C GLY A 113 6.91 3.04 31.07
N LEU A 114 7.54 2.20 30.25
CA LEU A 114 8.65 1.34 30.66
C LEU A 114 9.96 2.12 30.56
N ASN A 115 10.55 2.38 31.72
CA ASN A 115 11.89 2.97 31.79
C ASN A 115 12.92 1.86 31.55
N ILE A 116 13.31 1.67 30.26
CA ILE A 116 14.34 0.69 29.90
C ILE A 116 15.71 1.34 30.11
N ASP A 117 16.27 1.19 31.29
CA ASP A 117 17.66 1.54 31.55
C ASP A 117 18.52 0.27 31.49
N LEU A 118 19.09 0.01 30.30
CA LEU A 118 19.97 -1.13 30.09
C LEU A 118 21.42 -0.87 30.54
N GLY A 119 21.74 0.33 31.01
CA GLY A 119 23.11 0.70 31.41
C GLY A 119 24.13 0.76 30.23
N PHE A 120 23.75 0.35 29.03
CA PHE A 120 24.56 0.42 27.81
C PHE A 120 23.68 0.63 26.57
N ASN A 121 24.27 1.17 25.51
CA ASN A 121 23.59 1.37 24.24
C ASN A 121 23.80 0.15 23.32
N PRO A 122 22.77 -0.70 23.07
CA PRO A 122 22.88 -1.88 22.21
C PRO A 122 22.71 -1.55 20.72
N LEU A 123 22.26 -0.33 20.36
CA LEU A 123 21.91 0.00 18.99
C LEU A 123 23.15 0.39 18.17
N PRO A 124 23.30 -0.14 16.94
CA PRO A 124 24.34 0.28 16.02
C PRO A 124 24.03 1.65 15.39
N ALA A 125 25.04 2.27 14.81
CA ALA A 125 24.82 3.39 13.89
C ALA A 125 24.17 2.91 12.60
N SER A 126 23.42 3.77 11.93
CA SER A 126 22.70 3.39 10.71
C SER A 126 22.58 4.54 9.73
N TYR A 127 22.36 4.20 8.44
CA TYR A 127 21.90 5.14 7.42
C TYR A 127 20.45 4.87 7.10
N LYS A 128 19.60 5.89 7.22
CA LYS A 128 18.22 5.89 6.71
C LYS A 128 18.24 6.45 5.30
N ILE A 129 17.93 5.62 4.31
CA ILE A 129 17.97 5.96 2.89
C ILE A 129 16.56 6.03 2.36
N ARG A 130 16.21 7.17 1.76
CA ARG A 130 14.92 7.38 1.10
C ARG A 130 15.15 7.42 -0.40
N PHE A 131 14.36 6.66 -1.15
CA PHE A 131 14.39 6.62 -2.60
C PHE A 131 13.34 7.55 -3.20
N LYS A 132 13.62 8.04 -4.40
CA LYS A 132 12.66 8.75 -5.25
C LYS A 132 11.50 7.83 -5.61
N ASP A 133 10.42 8.41 -6.10
CA ASP A 133 9.30 7.66 -6.65
C ASP A 133 9.64 7.25 -8.09
N ILE A 134 10.00 5.98 -8.26
CA ILE A 134 10.40 5.38 -9.54
C ILE A 134 9.51 4.19 -9.85
N ASP A 135 9.33 3.91 -11.12
CA ASP A 135 8.65 2.70 -11.59
C ASP A 135 9.45 1.47 -11.13
N ASP A 136 8.74 0.43 -10.69
CA ASP A 136 9.31 -0.82 -10.13
C ASP A 136 10.29 -0.61 -8.95
N ARG A 137 9.93 0.32 -8.09
CA ARG A 137 10.72 0.73 -6.92
C ARG A 137 11.10 -0.44 -6.01
N SER A 138 10.20 -1.40 -5.82
CA SER A 138 10.45 -2.55 -4.95
C SER A 138 11.56 -3.45 -5.48
N SER A 139 11.58 -3.75 -6.78
CA SER A 139 12.67 -4.52 -7.41
C SER A 139 13.99 -3.78 -7.31
N TYR A 140 13.98 -2.48 -7.58
CA TYR A 140 15.18 -1.64 -7.48
C TYR A 140 15.78 -1.64 -6.08
N ILE A 141 14.95 -1.39 -5.05
CA ILE A 141 15.40 -1.38 -3.65
C ILE A 141 15.93 -2.76 -3.25
N ASN A 142 15.28 -3.85 -3.67
CA ASN A 142 15.74 -5.21 -3.40
C ASN A 142 17.14 -5.47 -3.99
N GLU A 143 17.35 -5.13 -5.26
CA GLU A 143 18.66 -5.29 -5.89
C GLU A 143 19.73 -4.42 -5.24
N PHE A 144 19.39 -3.17 -4.94
CA PHE A 144 20.30 -2.25 -4.28
C PHE A 144 20.65 -2.74 -2.87
N ALA A 145 19.66 -3.20 -2.09
CA ALA A 145 19.87 -3.76 -0.76
C ALA A 145 20.80 -4.98 -0.78
N LYS A 146 20.67 -5.87 -1.79
CA LYS A 146 21.58 -7.00 -1.97
C LYS A 146 23.02 -6.53 -2.21
N LYS A 147 23.23 -5.50 -3.02
CA LYS A 147 24.55 -4.91 -3.29
C LYS A 147 25.15 -4.28 -2.04
N VAL A 148 24.36 -3.54 -1.27
CA VAL A 148 24.80 -2.87 -0.04
C VAL A 148 25.13 -3.88 1.06
N ARG A 149 24.33 -4.95 1.20
CA ARG A 149 24.55 -6.01 2.19
C ARG A 149 25.91 -6.71 2.06
N LEU A 150 26.46 -6.74 0.84
CA LEU A 150 27.77 -7.35 0.57
C LEU A 150 28.95 -6.40 0.83
N LYS A 151 28.70 -5.15 1.22
CA LYS A 151 29.77 -4.19 1.47
C LYS A 151 30.39 -4.38 2.86
N PRO A 152 31.71 -4.26 2.99
CA PRO A 152 32.37 -4.39 4.27
C PRO A 152 31.91 -3.27 5.22
N GLY A 153 31.67 -3.63 6.48
CA GLY A 153 31.18 -2.72 7.50
C GLY A 153 29.65 -2.55 7.55
N VAL A 154 28.91 -3.28 6.73
CA VAL A 154 27.46 -3.39 6.81
C VAL A 154 27.10 -4.60 7.66
N GLU A 155 26.39 -4.41 8.75
CA GLU A 155 25.89 -5.49 9.61
C GLU A 155 24.61 -6.09 9.05
N SER A 156 23.62 -5.24 8.73
CA SER A 156 22.37 -5.66 8.13
C SER A 156 21.73 -4.53 7.32
N VAL A 157 20.85 -4.92 6.42
CA VAL A 157 20.03 -3.99 5.61
C VAL A 157 18.59 -4.39 5.76
N GLU A 158 17.77 -3.46 6.25
CA GLU A 158 16.34 -3.65 6.43
C GLU A 158 15.55 -2.68 5.54
N TYR A 159 14.55 -3.20 4.87
CA TYR A 159 13.56 -2.45 4.10
C TYR A 159 12.25 -3.25 4.09
N GLY A 160 11.14 -2.60 3.83
CA GLY A 160 9.79 -3.19 3.96
C GLY A 160 9.45 -4.30 2.95
N GLU A 161 10.42 -5.12 2.53
CA GLU A 161 10.35 -6.13 1.46
C GLU A 161 9.11 -7.04 1.52
N LYS A 162 8.92 -7.70 2.66
CA LYS A 162 7.86 -8.72 2.79
C LYS A 162 6.45 -8.12 2.77
N TRP A 163 6.32 -6.91 3.23
CA TRP A 163 5.03 -6.23 3.32
C TRP A 163 4.62 -5.65 1.96
N ILE A 164 5.57 -5.02 1.26
CA ILE A 164 5.37 -4.43 -0.07
C ILE A 164 4.97 -5.51 -1.08
N ALA A 165 5.70 -6.63 -1.14
CA ALA A 165 5.41 -7.74 -2.05
C ALA A 165 4.02 -8.36 -1.80
N ARG A 166 3.62 -8.55 -0.54
CA ARG A 166 2.28 -9.05 -0.20
C ARG A 166 1.19 -8.07 -0.62
N PHE A 167 1.47 -6.80 -0.49
CA PHE A 167 0.53 -5.77 -0.84
C PHE A 167 0.35 -5.64 -2.36
N GLU A 168 1.42 -5.66 -3.14
CA GLU A 168 1.35 -5.68 -4.61
C GLU A 168 0.51 -6.87 -5.11
N SER A 169 0.73 -8.06 -4.54
CA SER A 169 -0.08 -9.25 -4.84
C SER A 169 -1.55 -9.06 -4.50
N PHE A 170 -1.85 -8.40 -3.39
CA PHE A 170 -3.23 -8.07 -3.00
C PHE A 170 -3.88 -7.09 -3.98
N MET A 171 -3.14 -6.07 -4.44
CA MET A 171 -3.64 -5.11 -5.43
C MET A 171 -3.95 -5.76 -6.78
N VAL A 172 -3.10 -6.68 -7.24
CA VAL A 172 -3.35 -7.47 -8.45
C VAL A 172 -4.60 -8.31 -8.28
N PHE A 173 -4.76 -8.99 -7.15
CA PHE A 173 -5.98 -9.77 -6.83
C PHE A 173 -7.24 -8.90 -6.87
N CYS A 174 -7.22 -7.73 -6.24
CA CYS A 174 -8.34 -6.79 -6.26
C CYS A 174 -8.69 -6.33 -7.67
N ARG A 175 -7.69 -6.05 -8.52
CA ARG A 175 -7.91 -5.67 -9.92
C ARG A 175 -8.57 -6.78 -10.73
N VAL A 176 -8.10 -8.01 -10.59
CA VAL A 176 -8.69 -9.19 -11.27
C VAL A 176 -10.13 -9.42 -10.81
N LEU A 177 -10.40 -9.28 -9.52
CA LEU A 177 -11.73 -9.43 -8.94
C LEU A 177 -12.69 -8.36 -9.47
N LEU A 178 -12.26 -7.11 -9.55
CA LEU A 178 -13.03 -6.00 -10.14
C LEU A 178 -13.41 -6.27 -11.60
N LEU A 179 -12.44 -6.71 -12.40
CA LEU A 179 -12.68 -7.06 -13.80
C LEU A 179 -13.66 -8.23 -13.91
N GLY A 180 -13.51 -9.27 -13.10
CA GLY A 180 -14.40 -10.42 -13.06
C GLY A 180 -15.84 -10.04 -12.72
N VAL A 181 -16.04 -9.23 -11.67
CA VAL A 181 -17.36 -8.72 -11.28
C VAL A 181 -17.95 -7.83 -12.38
N GLY A 182 -17.16 -6.97 -12.99
CA GLY A 182 -17.59 -6.12 -14.11
C GLY A 182 -18.10 -6.94 -15.30
N VAL A 183 -17.38 -7.99 -15.66
CA VAL A 183 -17.79 -8.91 -16.74
C VAL A 183 -19.08 -9.65 -16.39
N LEU A 184 -19.19 -10.18 -15.17
CA LEU A 184 -20.41 -10.88 -14.72
C LEU A 184 -21.64 -9.96 -14.72
N LEU A 185 -21.48 -8.72 -14.24
CA LEU A 185 -22.56 -7.73 -14.26
C LEU A 185 -22.96 -7.37 -15.70
N SER A 186 -21.97 -7.21 -16.60
CA SER A 186 -22.24 -6.93 -18.01
C SER A 186 -23.02 -8.08 -18.71
N LEU A 187 -22.63 -9.33 -18.42
CA LEU A 187 -23.34 -10.51 -18.92
C LEU A 187 -24.77 -10.60 -18.36
N GLY A 188 -24.95 -10.33 -17.08
CA GLY A 188 -26.27 -10.33 -16.44
C GLY A 188 -27.20 -9.22 -16.95
N LEU A 189 -26.63 -8.16 -17.53
CA LEU A 189 -27.44 -7.06 -18.12
C LEU A 189 -27.83 -7.35 -19.56
N ILE A 190 -27.10 -8.23 -20.26
CA ILE A 190 -27.36 -8.64 -21.65
C ILE A 190 -28.36 -9.80 -21.71
N LEU A 191 -28.39 -10.69 -20.73
CA LEU A 191 -29.33 -11.81 -20.60
C LEU A 191 -30.67 -11.37 -20.06
#